data_c4aa6898e1aeadcf7f10641cc4a7dfaf
#
_entry.id   c4aa6898e1aeadcf7f10641cc4a7dfaf
#
_cell.length_a   1.000
_cell.length_b   1.000
_cell.length_c   1.000
_cell.angle_alpha   90.00
_cell.angle_beta   90.00
_cell.angle_gamma   90.00
#
_symmetry.space_group_name_H-M   'P 1'
#
loop_
_entity.id
_entity.type
_entity.pdbx_description
1 polymer ?
#
loop_
_entity_poly.entity_id
_entity_poly.type
_entity_poly.pdbx_seq_one_letter_code
_entity_poly.pdbx_strand_id
1 'polypeptide(L)'
;YWPPQYVVFDGLTLEPLNVTSVLGNAVDTNEPLDEVRVAAIVASHNDPVWVMGLKESGHVGIVDYSQEGFPLTAKIPAERFLHDGGFDHTKRYFMIAANNRNKMVVVDLENQELVTTFETGHRPHPGRGANWQDPEYGWVNGTIHIGQGLLSVYRADPEARPDVAWQVVREVELDGTGSLFLKTHENSPWVWMDMPMNN
;
A
#
# COMPACT_ATOMS: atom_id res chain seq x y z
N TYR A 1 14.92 -7.11 -6.36
CA TYR A 1 15.30 -6.93 -4.98
C TYR A 1 16.72 -6.40 -4.85
N TRP A 2 17.70 -7.15 -5.27
CA TRP A 2 19.09 -6.73 -5.40
C TRP A 2 19.67 -7.22 -6.72
N PRO A 3 20.23 -6.33 -7.56
CA PRO A 3 20.32 -4.87 -7.39
C PRO A 3 18.95 -4.19 -7.32
N PRO A 4 18.85 -2.92 -6.82
CA PRO A 4 17.59 -2.15 -6.70
C PRO A 4 16.95 -1.90 -8.06
N GLN A 5 16.03 -2.79 -8.44
CA GLN A 5 15.41 -2.76 -9.76
C GLN A 5 14.07 -3.52 -9.76
N TYR A 6 13.24 -3.25 -10.75
CA TYR A 6 12.18 -4.16 -11.15
C TYR A 6 12.51 -4.80 -12.51
N VAL A 7 11.97 -5.98 -12.71
CA VAL A 7 12.14 -6.75 -13.95
C VAL A 7 10.76 -7.12 -14.47
N VAL A 8 10.52 -6.90 -15.75
CA VAL A 8 9.31 -7.30 -16.45
C VAL A 8 9.61 -8.54 -17.26
N PHE A 9 8.78 -9.57 -17.11
CA PHE A 9 8.88 -10.83 -17.83
C PHE A 9 7.65 -11.03 -18.71
N ASP A 10 7.83 -11.69 -19.84
CA ASP A 10 6.71 -12.23 -20.59
C ASP A 10 5.98 -13.29 -19.75
N GLY A 11 4.65 -13.20 -19.69
CA GLY A 11 3.83 -14.06 -18.83
C GLY A 11 3.71 -15.52 -19.31
N LEU A 12 4.09 -15.81 -20.55
CA LEU A 12 4.03 -17.15 -21.14
C LEU A 12 5.41 -17.81 -21.21
N THR A 13 6.39 -17.05 -21.70
CA THR A 13 7.75 -17.59 -21.95
C THR A 13 8.68 -17.41 -20.77
N LEU A 14 8.36 -16.48 -19.85
CA LEU A 14 9.21 -16.03 -18.74
C LEU A 14 10.53 -15.41 -19.21
N GLU A 15 10.59 -14.97 -20.46
CA GLU A 15 11.73 -14.20 -20.96
C GLU A 15 11.72 -12.79 -20.36
N PRO A 16 12.86 -12.26 -19.91
CA PRO A 16 12.92 -10.89 -19.41
C PRO A 16 12.74 -9.89 -20.55
N LEU A 17 11.76 -9.01 -20.41
CA LEU A 17 11.44 -7.99 -21.40
C LEU A 17 12.14 -6.67 -21.09
N ASN A 18 12.27 -6.33 -19.79
CA ASN A 18 12.93 -5.10 -19.37
C ASN A 18 13.46 -5.19 -17.94
N VAL A 19 14.53 -4.44 -17.66
CA VAL A 19 15.12 -4.27 -16.33
C VAL A 19 15.33 -2.78 -16.08
N THR A 20 14.71 -2.25 -15.02
CA THR A 20 14.78 -0.82 -14.70
C THR A 20 15.24 -0.60 -13.26
N SER A 21 16.26 0.23 -13.08
CA SER A 21 16.74 0.63 -11.75
C SER A 21 15.72 1.52 -11.04
N VAL A 22 15.56 1.30 -9.73
CA VAL A 22 14.73 2.14 -8.85
C VAL A 22 15.55 2.96 -7.86
N LEU A 23 16.88 2.95 -7.98
CA LEU A 23 17.76 3.75 -7.16
C LEU A 23 17.31 5.22 -7.09
N GLY A 24 17.59 5.85 -5.97
CA GLY A 24 17.24 7.24 -5.72
C GLY A 24 17.57 7.66 -4.29
N ASN A 25 17.15 8.87 -3.96
CA ASN A 25 17.39 9.45 -2.65
C ASN A 25 16.23 9.17 -1.69
N ALA A 26 16.51 9.20 -0.40
CA ALA A 26 15.50 9.15 0.65
C ALA A 26 14.63 10.42 0.62
N VAL A 27 13.32 10.25 0.76
CA VAL A 27 12.34 11.35 0.67
C VAL A 27 12.49 12.37 1.80
N ASP A 28 12.93 11.94 2.99
CA ASP A 28 13.05 12.75 4.20
C ASP A 28 14.41 13.45 4.34
N THR A 29 15.51 12.81 3.96
CA THR A 29 16.87 13.34 4.13
C THR A 29 17.55 13.77 2.84
N ASN A 30 17.00 13.35 1.69
CA ASN A 30 17.59 13.52 0.37
C ASN A 30 18.98 12.85 0.22
N GLU A 31 19.33 11.93 1.08
CA GLU A 31 20.55 11.14 0.99
C GLU A 31 20.45 10.12 -0.14
N PRO A 32 21.50 9.91 -0.93
CA PRO A 32 21.53 8.83 -1.90
C PRO A 32 21.52 7.48 -1.19
N LEU A 33 20.76 6.53 -1.74
CA LEU A 33 20.60 5.20 -1.17
C LEU A 33 21.23 4.15 -2.08
N ASP A 34 21.99 3.24 -1.50
CA ASP A 34 22.55 2.07 -2.19
C ASP A 34 21.54 0.93 -2.31
N GLU A 35 20.47 0.95 -1.50
CA GLU A 35 19.41 -0.06 -1.49
C GLU A 35 18.04 0.62 -1.53
N VAL A 36 17.22 0.24 -2.53
CA VAL A 36 15.82 0.57 -2.62
C VAL A 36 15.06 -0.68 -3.04
N ARG A 37 14.34 -1.30 -2.13
CA ARG A 37 13.56 -2.49 -2.41
C ARG A 37 12.19 -2.13 -2.96
N VAL A 38 11.80 -2.80 -4.02
CA VAL A 38 10.40 -2.79 -4.47
C VAL A 38 9.61 -3.75 -3.58
N ALA A 39 8.73 -3.23 -2.76
CA ALA A 39 8.00 -4.02 -1.77
C ALA A 39 6.64 -4.50 -2.29
N ALA A 40 5.71 -3.59 -2.57
CA ALA A 40 4.43 -3.93 -3.21
C ALA A 40 4.46 -3.66 -4.71
N ILE A 41 3.81 -4.52 -5.49
CA ILE A 41 3.48 -4.25 -6.89
C ILE A 41 2.01 -4.59 -7.08
N VAL A 42 1.20 -3.61 -7.47
CA VAL A 42 -0.26 -3.76 -7.64
C VAL A 42 -0.68 -3.14 -8.95
N ALA A 43 -1.41 -3.89 -9.77
CA ALA A 43 -1.98 -3.34 -10.99
C ALA A 43 -3.15 -2.39 -10.67
N SER A 44 -3.21 -1.24 -11.34
CA SER A 44 -4.37 -0.36 -11.31
C SER A 44 -5.58 -1.05 -11.95
N HIS A 45 -6.77 -0.68 -11.52
CA HIS A 45 -8.01 -1.17 -12.09
C HIS A 45 -8.50 -0.29 -13.26
N ASN A 46 -8.06 0.95 -13.29
CA ASN A 46 -8.57 1.97 -14.21
C ASN A 46 -7.58 2.27 -15.35
N ASP A 47 -6.28 2.21 -15.06
CA ASP A 47 -5.22 2.60 -15.96
C ASP A 47 -4.21 1.47 -16.18
N PRO A 48 -3.52 1.43 -17.31
CA PRO A 48 -2.52 0.41 -17.61
C PRO A 48 -1.21 0.67 -16.85
N VAL A 49 -1.29 0.77 -15.52
CA VAL A 49 -0.13 1.04 -14.68
C VAL A 49 0.01 0.03 -13.54
N TRP A 50 1.25 -0.22 -13.11
CA TRP A 50 1.57 -0.84 -11.84
C TRP A 50 2.00 0.21 -10.85
N VAL A 51 1.44 0.11 -9.64
CA VAL A 51 1.81 0.93 -8.49
C VAL A 51 2.76 0.15 -7.61
N MET A 52 3.89 0.76 -7.24
CA MET A 52 4.94 0.09 -6.47
C MET A 52 5.32 0.89 -5.24
N GLY A 53 5.54 0.20 -4.11
CA GLY A 53 6.21 0.77 -2.94
C GLY A 53 7.73 0.71 -3.08
N LEU A 54 8.39 1.85 -3.16
CA LEU A 54 9.86 1.96 -3.13
C LEU A 54 10.30 2.18 -1.67
N LYS A 55 10.60 1.07 -1.01
CA LYS A 55 10.62 0.97 0.45
C LYS A 55 11.55 1.96 1.15
N GLU A 56 12.82 1.91 0.86
CA GLU A 56 13.84 2.69 1.58
C GLU A 56 13.83 4.15 1.15
N SER A 57 13.53 4.43 -0.12
CA SER A 57 13.45 5.81 -0.60
C SER A 57 12.16 6.53 -0.18
N GLY A 58 11.10 5.78 0.12
CA GLY A 58 9.84 6.36 0.58
C GLY A 58 8.98 6.94 -0.53
N HIS A 59 9.12 6.45 -1.75
CA HIS A 59 8.32 6.88 -2.89
C HIS A 59 7.31 5.81 -3.32
N VAL A 60 6.16 6.23 -3.80
CA VAL A 60 5.27 5.38 -4.57
C VAL A 60 5.61 5.54 -6.04
N GLY A 61 6.06 4.46 -6.67
CA GLY A 61 6.43 4.41 -8.09
C GLY A 61 5.25 4.02 -8.96
N ILE A 62 5.13 4.64 -10.13
CA ILE A 62 4.13 4.28 -11.15
C ILE A 62 4.86 3.83 -12.42
N VAL A 63 4.59 2.61 -12.84
CA VAL A 63 5.12 2.03 -14.07
C VAL A 63 3.99 1.93 -15.08
N ASP A 64 4.15 2.54 -16.24
CA ASP A 64 3.18 2.46 -17.32
C ASP A 64 3.51 1.25 -18.22
N TYR A 65 2.65 0.24 -18.20
CA TYR A 65 2.86 -0.97 -18.99
C TYR A 65 2.21 -0.91 -20.39
N SER A 66 1.56 0.19 -20.74
CA SER A 66 1.11 0.43 -22.11
C SER A 66 2.22 0.97 -23.02
N GLN A 67 3.31 1.47 -22.43
CA GLN A 67 4.44 2.00 -23.15
C GLN A 67 5.54 0.92 -23.34
N GLU A 68 6.23 1.01 -24.48
CA GLU A 68 7.39 0.18 -24.74
C GLU A 68 8.48 0.41 -23.68
N GLY A 69 9.08 -0.67 -23.19
CA GLY A 69 10.09 -0.62 -22.13
C GLY A 69 9.55 -0.45 -20.74
N PHE A 70 8.22 -0.39 -20.54
CA PHE A 70 7.59 -0.35 -19.22
C PHE A 70 8.21 0.71 -18.28
N PRO A 71 8.20 1.99 -18.66
CA PRO A 71 8.92 3.03 -17.94
C PRO A 71 8.32 3.32 -16.57
N LEU A 72 9.19 3.66 -15.59
CA LEU A 72 8.80 4.27 -14.33
C LEU A 72 8.48 5.75 -14.60
N THR A 73 7.21 6.07 -14.75
CA THR A 73 6.73 7.39 -15.21
C THR A 73 6.61 8.41 -14.08
N ALA A 74 6.42 7.94 -12.84
CA ALA A 74 6.34 8.81 -11.67
C ALA A 74 6.97 8.17 -10.44
N LYS A 75 7.52 9.01 -9.56
CA LYS A 75 7.91 8.71 -8.18
C LYS A 75 7.25 9.74 -7.28
N ILE A 76 6.17 9.37 -6.63
CA ILE A 76 5.41 10.24 -5.73
C ILE A 76 6.07 10.21 -4.35
N PRO A 77 6.56 11.35 -3.84
CA PRO A 77 7.14 11.41 -2.50
C PRO A 77 6.08 11.09 -1.44
N ALA A 78 6.42 10.20 -0.50
CA ALA A 78 5.49 9.75 0.53
C ALA A 78 6.18 9.60 1.90
N GLU A 79 6.34 8.40 2.40
CA GLU A 79 6.98 8.10 3.68
C GLU A 79 7.91 6.89 3.53
N ARG A 80 9.02 6.87 4.25
CA ARG A 80 9.97 5.76 4.19
C ARG A 80 9.41 4.46 4.76
N PHE A 81 10.03 3.37 4.29
CA PHE A 81 9.73 2.00 4.69
C PHE A 81 8.34 1.51 4.25
N LEU A 82 7.93 1.95 3.05
CA LEU A 82 6.74 1.43 2.38
C LEU A 82 6.85 -0.09 2.23
N HIS A 83 5.75 -0.80 2.51
CA HIS A 83 5.75 -2.25 2.46
C HIS A 83 4.65 -2.78 1.55
N ASP A 84 3.47 -3.03 2.05
CA ASP A 84 2.36 -3.57 1.30
C ASP A 84 1.16 -2.64 1.34
N GLY A 85 0.32 -2.75 0.34
CA GLY A 85 -0.83 -1.87 0.17
C GLY A 85 -1.78 -2.34 -0.90
N GLY A 86 -2.89 -1.66 -0.99
CA GLY A 86 -3.97 -1.91 -1.95
C GLY A 86 -4.85 -0.70 -2.16
N PHE A 87 -5.85 -0.88 -3.00
CA PHE A 87 -6.75 0.19 -3.38
C PHE A 87 -7.94 0.32 -2.43
N ASP A 88 -8.47 1.54 -2.32
CA ASP A 88 -9.77 1.81 -1.76
C ASP A 88 -10.92 1.19 -2.61
N HIS A 89 -12.15 1.37 -2.18
CA HIS A 89 -13.31 0.83 -2.89
C HIS A 89 -13.53 1.47 -4.27
N THR A 90 -13.12 2.74 -4.47
CA THR A 90 -13.23 3.47 -5.75
C THR A 90 -12.15 3.06 -6.76
N LYS A 91 -11.06 2.45 -6.30
CA LYS A 91 -9.87 2.10 -7.08
C LYS A 91 -9.01 3.30 -7.52
N ARG A 92 -9.29 4.47 -6.98
CA ARG A 92 -8.52 5.71 -7.21
C ARG A 92 -7.39 5.88 -6.20
N TYR A 93 -7.68 5.64 -4.93
CA TYR A 93 -6.71 5.86 -3.85
C TYR A 93 -5.94 4.58 -3.53
N PHE A 94 -4.62 4.68 -3.56
CA PHE A 94 -3.74 3.59 -3.15
C PHE A 94 -3.25 3.82 -1.73
N MET A 95 -3.55 2.87 -0.85
CA MET A 95 -3.18 2.92 0.57
C MET A 95 -2.06 1.93 0.82
N ILE A 96 -0.92 2.40 1.34
CA ILE A 96 0.26 1.58 1.58
C ILE A 96 0.82 1.82 2.99
N ALA A 97 1.25 0.75 3.64
CA ALA A 97 1.83 0.83 4.97
C ALA A 97 3.30 1.28 4.94
N ALA A 98 3.62 2.34 5.67
CA ALA A 98 4.98 2.68 6.07
C ALA A 98 5.28 2.00 7.41
N ASN A 99 5.52 0.67 7.36
CA ASN A 99 5.41 -0.18 8.53
C ASN A 99 6.41 0.12 9.66
N ASN A 100 7.63 0.54 9.34
CA ASN A 100 8.61 0.94 10.35
C ASN A 100 8.39 2.38 10.88
N ARG A 101 7.39 3.08 10.34
CA ARG A 101 6.97 4.41 10.80
C ARG A 101 5.62 4.39 11.53
N ASN A 102 4.97 3.20 11.64
CA ASN A 102 3.64 3.02 12.24
C ASN A 102 2.55 3.86 11.57
N LYS A 103 2.65 4.04 10.26
CA LYS A 103 1.75 4.89 9.47
C LYS A 103 1.16 4.16 8.28
N MET A 104 -0.01 4.60 7.89
CA MET A 104 -0.54 4.39 6.55
C MET A 104 -0.29 5.64 5.71
N VAL A 105 -0.09 5.43 4.43
CA VAL A 105 0.11 6.45 3.39
C VAL A 105 -1.02 6.31 2.38
N VAL A 106 -1.58 7.41 1.92
CA VAL A 106 -2.62 7.45 0.89
C VAL A 106 -2.14 8.28 -0.29
N VAL A 107 -2.16 7.70 -1.47
CA VAL A 107 -1.80 8.34 -2.74
C VAL A 107 -3.02 8.36 -3.65
N ASP A 108 -3.30 9.52 -4.24
CA ASP A 108 -4.26 9.68 -5.33
C ASP A 108 -3.56 9.37 -6.66
N LEU A 109 -4.00 8.32 -7.35
CA LEU A 109 -3.40 7.93 -8.63
C LEU A 109 -3.86 8.80 -9.80
N GLU A 110 -5.03 9.38 -9.72
CA GLU A 110 -5.54 10.28 -10.77
C GLU A 110 -4.70 11.56 -10.85
N ASN A 111 -4.40 12.15 -9.68
CA ASN A 111 -3.59 13.37 -9.57
C ASN A 111 -2.08 13.07 -9.40
N GLN A 112 -1.71 11.81 -9.16
CA GLN A 112 -0.34 11.36 -8.89
C GLN A 112 0.31 12.13 -7.73
N GLU A 113 -0.40 12.27 -6.62
CA GLU A 113 0.04 13.03 -5.46
C GLU A 113 -0.20 12.31 -4.13
N LEU A 114 0.58 12.68 -3.13
CA LEU A 114 0.36 12.28 -1.75
C LEU A 114 -0.87 13.01 -1.19
N VAL A 115 -1.90 12.25 -0.79
CA VAL A 115 -3.08 12.82 -0.13
C VAL A 115 -2.80 13.09 1.34
N THR A 116 -2.34 12.08 2.05
CA THR A 116 -2.06 12.17 3.49
C THR A 116 -1.24 11.00 4.00
N THR A 117 -0.73 11.14 5.22
CA THR A 117 -0.26 10.06 6.06
C THR A 117 -0.95 10.12 7.41
N PHE A 118 -1.26 8.98 8.01
CA PHE A 118 -1.87 8.93 9.34
C PHE A 118 -1.30 7.78 10.17
N GLU A 119 -1.30 7.96 11.47
CA GLU A 119 -0.78 6.96 12.40
C GLU A 119 -1.79 5.83 12.62
N THR A 120 -1.25 4.64 12.82
CA THR A 120 -1.98 3.44 13.21
C THR A 120 -1.21 2.71 14.32
N GLY A 121 -1.52 1.47 14.61
CA GLY A 121 -0.78 0.68 15.59
C GLY A 121 0.64 0.29 15.12
N HIS A 122 1.31 -0.49 15.95
CA HIS A 122 2.71 -0.86 15.76
C HIS A 122 2.92 -1.82 14.58
N ARG A 123 3.66 -1.38 13.57
CA ARG A 123 4.00 -2.09 12.33
C ARG A 123 2.78 -2.53 11.53
N PRO A 124 2.02 -1.58 10.94
CA PRO A 124 0.90 -1.90 10.07
C PRO A 124 1.33 -2.79 8.90
N HIS A 125 0.49 -3.77 8.58
CA HIS A 125 0.73 -4.74 7.51
C HIS A 125 -0.61 -5.19 6.90
N PRO A 126 -1.24 -4.39 6.04
CA PRO A 126 -2.59 -4.67 5.53
C PRO A 126 -2.66 -5.82 4.49
N GLY A 127 -1.54 -6.30 3.97
CA GLY A 127 -1.55 -7.09 2.74
C GLY A 127 -2.06 -6.23 1.58
N ARG A 128 -3.25 -6.55 1.05
CA ARG A 128 -3.97 -5.69 0.09
C ARG A 128 -5.04 -4.83 0.75
N GLY A 129 -5.17 -4.89 2.09
CA GLY A 129 -6.27 -4.28 2.80
C GLY A 129 -7.61 -4.96 2.52
N ALA A 130 -8.65 -4.44 3.13
CA ALA A 130 -10.02 -4.86 2.93
C ALA A 130 -10.94 -3.66 2.97
N ASN A 131 -11.84 -3.57 1.99
CA ASN A 131 -12.83 -2.51 1.90
C ASN A 131 -14.21 -3.08 2.25
N TRP A 132 -14.98 -2.37 3.09
CA TRP A 132 -16.36 -2.72 3.38
C TRP A 132 -17.18 -1.49 3.75
N GLN A 133 -18.50 -1.61 3.69
CA GLN A 133 -19.41 -0.61 4.23
C GLN A 133 -19.67 -0.87 5.70
N ASP A 134 -19.22 0.04 6.55
CA ASP A 134 -19.54 0.07 7.97
C ASP A 134 -20.88 0.82 8.16
N PRO A 135 -21.83 0.29 8.95
CA PRO A 135 -23.12 0.93 9.13
C PRO A 135 -23.08 2.31 9.80
N GLU A 136 -22.02 2.60 10.54
CA GLU A 136 -21.81 3.88 11.24
C GLU A 136 -20.90 4.84 10.46
N TYR A 137 -19.85 4.30 9.82
CA TYR A 137 -18.77 5.11 9.24
C TYR A 137 -18.78 5.20 7.72
N GLY A 138 -19.65 4.46 7.03
CA GLY A 138 -19.68 4.39 5.56
C GLY A 138 -18.55 3.52 5.00
N TRP A 139 -17.96 3.89 3.89
CA TRP A 139 -16.83 3.13 3.34
C TRP A 139 -15.59 3.25 4.22
N VAL A 140 -15.12 2.10 4.64
CA VAL A 140 -13.90 1.96 5.47
C VAL A 140 -12.93 0.97 4.84
N ASN A 141 -11.68 1.08 5.27
CA ASN A 141 -10.65 0.08 5.03
C ASN A 141 -9.99 -0.24 6.38
N GLY A 142 -9.18 -1.28 6.41
CA GLY A 142 -8.50 -1.69 7.63
C GLY A 142 -7.04 -2.07 7.41
N THR A 143 -6.26 -1.96 8.48
CA THR A 143 -4.93 -2.53 8.57
C THR A 143 -4.79 -3.31 9.86
N ILE A 144 -4.11 -4.44 9.77
CA ILE A 144 -3.64 -5.24 10.90
C ILE A 144 -2.17 -4.94 11.13
N HIS A 145 -1.60 -5.50 12.19
CA HIS A 145 -0.27 -5.13 12.65
C HIS A 145 0.58 -6.38 12.96
N ILE A 146 1.84 -6.36 12.51
CA ILE A 146 2.80 -7.42 12.88
C ILE A 146 3.20 -7.31 14.35
N GLY A 147 3.42 -6.10 14.81
CA GLY A 147 3.95 -5.82 16.14
C GLY A 147 2.92 -5.75 17.26
N GLN A 148 1.63 -5.93 16.95
CA GLN A 148 0.54 -5.72 17.89
C GLN A 148 -0.71 -6.50 17.47
N GLY A 149 -1.43 -7.07 18.42
CA GLY A 149 -2.74 -7.69 18.19
C GLY A 149 -3.84 -6.64 18.03
N LEU A 150 -3.87 -5.98 16.89
CA LEU A 150 -4.77 -4.86 16.62
C LEU A 150 -5.25 -4.86 15.17
N LEU A 151 -6.54 -4.61 14.98
CA LEU A 151 -7.11 -4.15 13.72
C LEU A 151 -7.46 -2.67 13.87
N SER A 152 -6.85 -1.80 13.06
CA SER A 152 -7.24 -0.41 12.93
C SER A 152 -8.12 -0.23 11.70
N VAL A 153 -9.34 0.28 11.91
CA VAL A 153 -10.32 0.59 10.85
C VAL A 153 -10.32 2.10 10.64
N TYR A 154 -10.19 2.53 9.39
CA TYR A 154 -10.17 3.94 9.01
C TYR A 154 -11.13 4.24 7.87
N ARG A 155 -11.67 5.47 7.85
CA ARG A 155 -12.55 5.91 6.78
C ARG A 155 -11.78 6.02 5.47
N ALA A 156 -12.38 5.51 4.40
CA ALA A 156 -11.83 5.50 3.05
C ALA A 156 -12.89 5.99 2.04
N ASP A 157 -13.52 7.12 2.35
CA ASP A 157 -14.57 7.74 1.55
C ASP A 157 -14.37 9.27 1.51
N PRO A 158 -13.31 9.74 0.82
CA PRO A 158 -13.00 11.17 0.77
C PRO A 158 -13.99 11.96 -0.08
N GLU A 159 -14.73 11.34 -0.99
CA GLU A 159 -15.71 12.02 -1.82
C GLU A 159 -16.98 12.35 -1.05
N ALA A 160 -17.52 11.39 -0.29
CA ALA A 160 -18.73 11.62 0.52
C ALA A 160 -18.43 12.33 1.85
N ARG A 161 -17.25 12.10 2.41
CA ARG A 161 -16.89 12.59 3.75
C ARG A 161 -15.43 13.10 3.82
N PRO A 162 -15.09 14.19 3.10
CA PRO A 162 -13.72 14.71 3.02
C PRO A 162 -13.18 15.20 4.37
N ASP A 163 -14.04 15.69 5.24
CA ASP A 163 -13.70 16.25 6.56
C ASP A 163 -13.19 15.21 7.58
N VAL A 164 -13.51 13.94 7.36
CA VAL A 164 -13.16 12.83 8.26
C VAL A 164 -12.50 11.64 7.56
N ALA A 165 -12.20 11.78 6.28
CA ALA A 165 -11.48 10.77 5.53
C ALA A 165 -10.09 10.52 6.10
N TRP A 166 -9.63 9.27 5.97
CA TRP A 166 -8.28 8.83 6.38
C TRP A 166 -8.00 8.95 7.89
N GLN A 167 -9.06 8.88 8.69
CA GLN A 167 -8.96 8.86 10.16
C GLN A 167 -9.32 7.48 10.69
N VAL A 168 -8.54 6.97 11.65
CA VAL A 168 -8.89 5.76 12.40
C VAL A 168 -10.17 6.03 13.19
N VAL A 169 -11.19 5.20 12.96
CA VAL A 169 -12.52 5.35 13.59
C VAL A 169 -12.86 4.22 14.54
N ARG A 170 -12.17 3.08 14.41
CA ARG A 170 -12.36 1.94 15.29
C ARG A 170 -11.07 1.15 15.41
N GLU A 171 -10.80 0.70 16.61
CA GLU A 171 -9.74 -0.24 16.91
C GLU A 171 -10.36 -1.49 17.55
N VAL A 172 -9.91 -2.66 17.11
CA VAL A 172 -10.34 -3.94 17.63
C VAL A 172 -9.12 -4.70 18.10
N GLU A 173 -9.08 -4.99 19.41
CA GLU A 173 -8.06 -5.86 19.97
C GLU A 173 -8.27 -7.31 19.48
N LEU A 174 -7.17 -7.96 19.14
CA LEU A 174 -7.12 -9.33 18.65
C LEU A 174 -6.43 -10.25 19.66
N ASP A 175 -6.85 -11.49 19.69
CA ASP A 175 -6.29 -12.50 20.63
C ASP A 175 -4.83 -12.91 20.33
N GLY A 176 -4.27 -12.44 19.21
CA GLY A 176 -2.92 -12.76 18.77
C GLY A 176 -2.26 -11.63 17.99
N THR A 177 -0.98 -11.81 17.71
CA THR A 177 -0.12 -10.86 16.98
C THR A 177 0.44 -11.46 15.70
N GLY A 178 1.21 -10.67 14.95
CA GLY A 178 1.92 -11.13 13.77
C GLY A 178 1.03 -11.34 12.55
N SER A 179 -0.07 -10.60 12.47
CA SER A 179 -0.98 -10.62 11.33
C SER A 179 -0.32 -10.04 10.08
N LEU A 180 -0.54 -10.68 8.94
CA LEU A 180 0.03 -10.31 7.64
C LEU A 180 -1.02 -9.98 6.59
N PHE A 181 -2.21 -10.58 6.67
CA PHE A 181 -3.24 -10.42 5.64
C PHE A 181 -4.62 -10.13 6.24
N LEU A 182 -5.29 -9.15 5.63
CA LEU A 182 -6.67 -8.79 5.89
C LEU A 182 -7.47 -8.97 4.60
N LYS A 183 -8.65 -9.59 4.68
CA LYS A 183 -9.50 -9.85 3.51
C LYS A 183 -10.98 -9.74 3.83
N THR A 184 -11.72 -9.20 2.86
CA THR A 184 -13.18 -9.27 2.77
C THR A 184 -13.60 -9.82 1.40
N HIS A 185 -14.86 -10.12 1.25
CA HIS A 185 -15.51 -10.43 -0.02
C HIS A 185 -16.95 -9.88 0.01
N GLU A 186 -17.44 -9.38 -1.11
CA GLU A 186 -18.77 -8.75 -1.21
C GLU A 186 -19.94 -9.67 -0.77
N ASN A 187 -19.80 -10.97 -0.95
CA ASN A 187 -20.77 -11.97 -0.54
C ASN A 187 -20.47 -12.59 0.85
N SER A 188 -19.63 -11.97 1.66
CA SER A 188 -19.30 -12.42 3.00
C SER A 188 -19.57 -11.33 4.04
N PRO A 189 -20.26 -11.65 5.14
CA PRO A 189 -20.44 -10.69 6.23
C PRO A 189 -19.22 -10.56 7.14
N TRP A 190 -18.09 -11.22 6.79
CA TRP A 190 -16.92 -11.32 7.64
C TRP A 190 -15.73 -10.57 7.06
N VAL A 191 -14.94 -9.97 7.94
CA VAL A 191 -13.56 -9.54 7.69
C VAL A 191 -12.66 -10.62 8.25
N TRP A 192 -11.79 -11.17 7.41
CA TRP A 192 -10.85 -12.23 7.77
C TRP A 192 -9.46 -11.68 7.96
N MET A 193 -8.78 -12.13 9.01
CA MET A 193 -7.39 -11.82 9.28
C MET A 193 -6.65 -13.05 9.79
N ASP A 194 -5.38 -13.13 9.47
CA ASP A 194 -4.50 -14.21 9.91
C ASP A 194 -3.69 -13.83 11.14
N MET A 195 -3.13 -14.81 11.82
CA MET A 195 -2.21 -14.64 12.94
C MET A 195 -1.10 -15.69 12.88
N PRO A 196 -0.30 -15.73 11.79
CA PRO A 196 0.64 -16.82 11.54
C PRO A 196 1.84 -16.83 12.49
N MET A 197 2.10 -15.74 13.19
CA MET A 197 3.21 -15.62 14.15
C MET A 197 2.74 -15.75 15.61
N ASN A 198 1.50 -16.10 15.80
CA ASN A 198 0.97 -16.36 17.15
C ASN A 198 1.40 -17.75 17.60
N ASN A 199 2.15 -17.85 18.70
CA ASN A 199 2.60 -19.11 19.32
C ASN A 199 1.64 -19.55 20.40
#